data_fb819afcb826ecd5c682bdece1b146fc
#
_entry.id   fb819afcb826ecd5c682bdece1b146fc
#
_cell.length_a   1.000
_cell.length_b   1.000
_cell.length_c   1.000
_cell.angle_alpha   90.00
_cell.angle_beta   90.00
_cell.angle_gamma   90.00
#
_symmetry.space_group_name_H-M   'P 1'
#
loop_
_entity.id
_entity.type
_entity.pdbx_description
1 polymer ?
#
loop_
_entity_poly.entity_id
_entity_poly.type
_entity_poly.pdbx_seq_one_letter_code
_entity_poly.pdbx_strand_id
1 'polypeptide(L)'
;MGNREDLLAGARKAIMERGVAKTTARDIANAAGVSLAAIGYHFGSKDRLVTEALAEALGTGIGDSMAQLIETTEGRPMTEAFASMIDGLPAVFAANREGMLASLENLLRMARSPESRRFMSESLPQVNADLAASLREAHPHLTQPQAAAIGELYFALTQGLSVLWMMSPDAALPDGATLSTAFAALADQSETTM
;
A
#
# COMPACT_ATOMS: atom_id res chain seq x y z
N MET A 1 26.98 8.71 -9.70
CA MET A 1 25.56 8.99 -9.98
C MET A 1 24.78 7.80 -9.48
N GLY A 2 24.13 7.66 -8.52
CA GLY A 2 23.53 6.47 -7.94
C GLY A 2 23.08 6.65 -6.50
N ASN A 3 23.58 7.67 -5.84
CA ASN A 3 23.47 7.79 -4.39
C ASN A 3 22.01 7.81 -3.85
N ARG A 4 21.03 8.24 -4.64
CA ARG A 4 19.63 8.25 -4.17
C ARG A 4 19.03 6.83 -4.17
N GLU A 5 19.23 6.10 -5.25
CA GLU A 5 18.75 4.71 -5.39
C GLU A 5 19.53 3.77 -4.46
N ASP A 6 20.85 3.96 -4.35
CA ASP A 6 21.69 3.20 -3.42
C ASP A 6 21.23 3.42 -1.97
N LEU A 7 20.87 4.66 -1.60
CA LEU A 7 20.33 4.99 -0.28
C LEU A 7 18.98 4.34 -0.02
N LEU A 8 18.06 4.30 -1.00
CA LEU A 8 16.78 3.60 -0.87
C LEU A 8 16.99 2.10 -0.69
N ALA A 9 17.86 1.49 -1.50
CA ALA A 9 18.20 0.07 -1.37
C ALA A 9 18.90 -0.22 -0.02
N GLY A 10 19.84 0.61 0.40
CA GLY A 10 20.52 0.51 1.69
C GLY A 10 19.57 0.67 2.87
N ALA A 11 18.58 1.57 2.77
CA ALA A 11 17.55 1.75 3.79
C ALA A 11 16.67 0.50 3.90
N ARG A 12 16.17 -0.05 2.78
CA ARG A 12 15.40 -1.30 2.77
C ARG A 12 16.18 -2.44 3.44
N LYS A 13 17.44 -2.63 3.04
CA LYS A 13 18.31 -3.67 3.61
C LYS A 13 18.48 -3.50 5.12
N ALA A 14 18.85 -2.30 5.58
CA ALA A 14 19.08 -2.04 7.00
C ALA A 14 17.80 -2.21 7.85
N ILE A 15 16.63 -1.83 7.29
CA ILE A 15 15.33 -2.00 7.95
C ILE A 15 14.96 -3.48 8.09
N MET A 16 15.17 -4.27 7.04
CA MET A 16 14.87 -5.72 7.07
C MET A 16 15.77 -6.47 8.07
N GLU A 17 17.03 -6.04 8.21
CA GLU A 17 17.97 -6.67 9.15
C GLU A 17 17.73 -6.28 10.62
N ARG A 18 17.25 -5.06 10.91
CA ARG A 18 17.26 -4.47 12.26
C ARG A 18 15.91 -3.96 12.75
N GLY A 19 14.93 -3.86 11.87
CA GLY A 19 13.68 -3.14 12.11
C GLY A 19 13.84 -1.61 11.99
N VAL A 20 12.73 -0.92 11.77
CA VAL A 20 12.70 0.55 11.58
C VAL A 20 13.25 1.29 12.80
N ALA A 21 12.86 0.87 14.00
CA ALA A 21 13.23 1.56 15.25
C ALA A 21 14.73 1.54 15.54
N LYS A 22 15.44 0.46 15.17
CA LYS A 22 16.88 0.29 15.44
C LYS A 22 17.77 0.75 14.29
N THR A 23 17.22 1.04 13.12
CA THR A 23 17.98 1.49 11.95
C THR A 23 18.47 2.92 12.13
N THR A 24 19.79 3.11 12.09
CA THR A 24 20.43 4.43 12.15
C THR A 24 20.80 4.96 10.77
N ALA A 25 21.05 6.28 10.65
CA ALA A 25 21.54 6.87 9.41
C ALA A 25 22.90 6.28 8.97
N ARG A 26 23.76 5.87 9.93
CA ARG A 26 25.03 5.22 9.62
C ARG A 26 24.83 3.82 9.06
N ASP A 27 23.89 3.06 9.59
CA ASP A 27 23.57 1.72 9.08
C ASP A 27 23.14 1.81 7.62
N ILE A 28 22.27 2.78 7.30
CA ILE A 28 21.80 3.01 5.93
C ILE A 28 22.97 3.43 5.01
N ALA A 29 23.77 4.41 5.41
CA ALA A 29 24.90 4.88 4.61
C ALA A 29 25.92 3.77 4.35
N ASN A 30 26.22 2.94 5.36
CA ASN A 30 27.10 1.79 5.23
C ASN A 30 26.52 0.72 4.28
N ALA A 31 25.22 0.40 4.42
CA ALA A 31 24.54 -0.56 3.57
C ALA A 31 24.47 -0.10 2.10
N ALA A 32 24.37 1.22 1.89
CA ALA A 32 24.35 1.86 0.59
C ALA A 32 25.75 2.07 -0.03
N GLY A 33 26.83 1.93 0.77
CA GLY A 33 28.18 2.22 0.31
C GLY A 33 28.47 3.70 0.03
N VAL A 34 27.74 4.62 0.68
CA VAL A 34 27.83 6.06 0.45
C VAL A 34 28.16 6.84 1.75
N SER A 35 28.50 8.12 1.60
CA SER A 35 28.74 8.97 2.76
C SER A 35 27.46 9.29 3.53
N LEU A 36 27.58 9.49 4.86
CA LEU A 36 26.45 9.91 5.69
C LEU A 36 25.82 11.24 5.21
N ALA A 37 26.64 12.15 4.68
CA ALA A 37 26.20 13.44 4.16
C ALA A 37 25.24 13.31 2.96
N ALA A 38 25.30 12.20 2.20
CA ALA A 38 24.43 11.94 1.07
C ALA A 38 22.94 11.83 1.49
N ILE A 39 22.66 11.36 2.71
CA ILE A 39 21.29 11.31 3.26
C ILE A 39 20.69 12.72 3.36
N GLY A 40 21.45 13.66 3.96
CA GLY A 40 21.02 15.05 4.07
C GLY A 40 20.82 15.71 2.70
N TYR A 41 21.72 15.43 1.77
CA TYR A 41 21.65 16.00 0.42
C TYR A 41 20.45 15.52 -0.39
N HIS A 42 20.16 14.21 -0.39
CA HIS A 42 19.13 13.62 -1.24
C HIS A 42 17.73 13.57 -0.60
N PHE A 43 17.66 13.46 0.72
CA PHE A 43 16.39 13.23 1.45
C PHE A 43 16.11 14.27 2.54
N GLY A 44 17.06 15.11 2.89
CA GLY A 44 16.93 16.06 3.99
C GLY A 44 17.04 15.41 5.36
N SER A 45 16.40 14.26 5.58
CA SER A 45 16.41 13.53 6.86
C SER A 45 16.42 12.01 6.69
N LYS A 46 16.88 11.29 7.74
CA LYS A 46 16.76 9.83 7.82
C LYS A 46 15.28 9.39 7.78
N ASP A 47 14.41 10.13 8.44
CA ASP A 47 12.99 9.77 8.57
C ASP A 47 12.30 9.84 7.23
N ARG A 48 12.62 10.82 6.40
CA ARG A 48 12.13 10.89 5.03
C ARG A 48 12.65 9.74 4.18
N LEU A 49 13.95 9.46 4.22
CA LEU A 49 14.54 8.33 3.50
C LEU A 49 13.86 6.99 3.86
N VAL A 50 13.68 6.73 5.16
CA VAL A 50 12.99 5.51 5.63
C VAL A 50 11.56 5.45 5.11
N THR A 51 10.82 6.55 5.15
CA THR A 51 9.45 6.63 4.65
C THR A 51 9.37 6.36 3.15
N GLU A 52 10.24 6.98 2.35
CA GLU A 52 10.30 6.76 0.90
C GLU A 52 10.70 5.31 0.57
N ALA A 53 11.71 4.76 1.25
CA ALA A 53 12.17 3.39 1.02
C ALA A 53 11.09 2.34 1.32
N LEU A 54 10.29 2.55 2.36
CA LEU A 54 9.17 1.66 2.70
C LEU A 54 7.99 1.84 1.74
N ALA A 55 7.67 3.07 1.36
CA ALA A 55 6.60 3.34 0.40
C ALA A 55 6.91 2.69 -0.97
N GLU A 56 8.17 2.78 -1.44
CA GLU A 56 8.60 2.14 -2.68
C GLU A 56 8.54 0.60 -2.57
N ALA A 57 9.04 0.03 -1.46
CA ALA A 57 9.01 -1.42 -1.26
C ALA A 57 7.57 -1.98 -1.21
N LEU A 58 6.63 -1.26 -0.59
CA LEU A 58 5.22 -1.65 -0.55
C LEU A 58 4.52 -1.39 -1.89
N GLY A 59 4.88 -0.32 -2.59
CA GLY A 59 4.37 -0.03 -3.93
C GLY A 59 4.70 -1.15 -4.90
N THR A 60 5.94 -1.66 -4.89
CA THR A 60 6.34 -2.80 -5.73
C THR A 60 5.78 -4.14 -5.22
N GLY A 61 5.66 -4.36 -3.92
CA GLY A 61 5.17 -5.63 -3.35
C GLY A 61 3.64 -5.74 -3.37
N ILE A 62 2.95 -4.83 -2.68
CA ILE A 62 1.49 -4.85 -2.56
C ILE A 62 0.83 -4.27 -3.81
N GLY A 63 1.37 -3.18 -4.38
CA GLY A 63 0.83 -2.55 -5.57
C GLY A 63 0.80 -3.49 -6.77
N ASP A 64 1.92 -4.15 -7.06
CA ASP A 64 2.01 -5.13 -8.15
C ASP A 64 1.08 -6.34 -7.91
N SER A 65 1.01 -6.82 -6.65
CA SER A 65 0.08 -7.90 -6.28
C SER A 65 -1.38 -7.50 -6.43
N MET A 66 -1.72 -6.25 -6.10
CA MET A 66 -3.07 -5.70 -6.30
C MET A 66 -3.41 -5.59 -7.78
N ALA A 67 -2.49 -5.10 -8.61
CA ALA A 67 -2.66 -5.03 -10.06
C ALA A 67 -2.91 -6.42 -10.66
N GLN A 68 -2.14 -7.42 -10.25
CA GLN A 68 -2.33 -8.82 -10.66
C GLN A 68 -3.70 -9.37 -10.23
N LEU A 69 -4.13 -9.11 -8.99
CA LEU A 69 -5.47 -9.51 -8.54
C LEU A 69 -6.57 -8.89 -9.41
N ILE A 70 -6.45 -7.59 -9.73
CA ILE A 70 -7.41 -6.89 -10.60
C ILE A 70 -7.40 -7.54 -12.00
N GLU A 71 -6.24 -7.82 -12.57
CA GLU A 71 -6.10 -8.47 -13.89
C GLU A 71 -6.82 -9.82 -13.93
N THR A 72 -6.76 -10.64 -12.87
CA THR A 72 -7.47 -11.92 -12.79
C THR A 72 -8.99 -11.79 -12.84
N THR A 73 -9.52 -10.59 -12.70
CA THR A 73 -10.96 -10.30 -12.72
C THR A 73 -11.46 -9.81 -14.08
N GLU A 74 -10.60 -9.74 -15.10
CA GLU A 74 -10.97 -9.31 -16.45
C GLU A 74 -12.19 -10.07 -16.98
N GLY A 75 -13.15 -9.33 -17.55
CA GLY A 75 -14.38 -9.87 -18.12
C GLY A 75 -15.42 -10.36 -17.13
N ARG A 76 -15.16 -10.31 -15.82
CA ARG A 76 -16.16 -10.66 -14.80
C ARG A 76 -17.09 -9.49 -14.48
N PRO A 77 -18.32 -9.77 -14.02
CA PRO A 77 -19.17 -8.75 -13.41
C PRO A 77 -18.45 -8.08 -12.23
N MET A 78 -18.62 -6.75 -12.07
CA MET A 78 -17.89 -5.98 -11.03
C MET A 78 -18.13 -6.49 -9.60
N THR A 79 -19.29 -7.06 -9.30
CA THR A 79 -19.58 -7.67 -8.00
C THR A 79 -18.75 -8.92 -7.74
N GLU A 80 -18.55 -9.75 -8.76
CA GLU A 80 -17.68 -10.93 -8.68
C GLU A 80 -16.20 -10.54 -8.66
N ALA A 81 -15.81 -9.53 -9.44
CA ALA A 81 -14.48 -8.97 -9.46
C ALA A 81 -14.08 -8.43 -8.07
N PHE A 82 -14.98 -7.68 -7.43
CA PHE A 82 -14.81 -7.17 -6.08
C PHE A 82 -14.61 -8.31 -5.06
N ALA A 83 -15.50 -9.32 -5.08
CA ALA A 83 -15.40 -10.45 -4.17
C ALA A 83 -14.07 -11.20 -4.34
N SER A 84 -13.68 -11.52 -5.59
CA SER A 84 -12.42 -12.18 -5.90
C SER A 84 -11.20 -11.37 -5.41
N MET A 85 -11.23 -10.04 -5.57
CA MET A 85 -10.15 -9.17 -5.11
C MET A 85 -10.01 -9.25 -3.58
N ILE A 86 -11.10 -9.14 -2.83
CA ILE A 86 -11.08 -9.25 -1.36
C ILE A 86 -10.56 -10.62 -0.92
N ASP A 87 -11.04 -11.70 -1.53
CA ASP A 87 -10.65 -13.07 -1.19
C ASP A 87 -9.16 -13.36 -1.49
N GLY A 88 -8.55 -12.62 -2.42
CA GLY A 88 -7.13 -12.70 -2.73
C GLY A 88 -6.20 -11.98 -1.74
N LEU A 89 -6.71 -10.99 -0.98
CA LEU A 89 -5.88 -10.15 -0.09
C LEU A 89 -5.08 -10.92 0.96
N PRO A 90 -5.62 -11.96 1.64
CA PRO A 90 -4.84 -12.69 2.65
C PRO A 90 -3.54 -13.29 2.09
N ALA A 91 -3.54 -13.77 0.86
CA ALA A 91 -2.34 -14.28 0.20
C ALA A 91 -1.31 -13.15 -0.09
N VAL A 92 -1.79 -11.98 -0.52
CA VAL A 92 -0.94 -10.78 -0.70
C VAL A 92 -0.32 -10.35 0.63
N PHE A 93 -1.11 -10.35 1.72
CA PHE A 93 -0.62 -9.99 3.06
C PHE A 93 0.45 -10.98 3.55
N ALA A 94 0.22 -12.27 3.38
CA ALA A 94 1.19 -13.30 3.77
C ALA A 94 2.51 -13.15 3.01
N ALA A 95 2.47 -12.88 1.70
CA ALA A 95 3.64 -12.67 0.87
C ALA A 95 4.43 -11.39 1.23
N ASN A 96 3.76 -10.36 1.78
CA ASN A 96 4.36 -9.05 2.08
C ASN A 96 4.48 -8.75 3.58
N ARG A 97 4.35 -9.76 4.45
CA ARG A 97 4.23 -9.61 5.91
C ARG A 97 5.30 -8.72 6.54
N GLU A 98 6.57 -8.95 6.21
CA GLU A 98 7.70 -8.20 6.80
C GLU A 98 7.66 -6.71 6.39
N GLY A 99 7.37 -6.42 5.13
CA GLY A 99 7.21 -5.04 4.65
C GLY A 99 6.03 -4.32 5.31
N MET A 100 4.92 -5.02 5.51
CA MET A 100 3.74 -4.49 6.19
C MET A 100 4.02 -4.17 7.66
N LEU A 101 4.73 -5.03 8.38
CA LEU A 101 5.15 -4.76 9.77
C LEU A 101 6.05 -3.54 9.85
N ALA A 102 7.06 -3.45 8.97
CA ALA A 102 7.94 -2.28 8.90
C ALA A 102 7.19 -0.99 8.57
N SER A 103 6.18 -1.06 7.72
CA SER A 103 5.33 0.08 7.38
C SER A 103 4.45 0.52 8.56
N LEU A 104 3.89 -0.42 9.31
CA LEU A 104 3.11 -0.12 10.51
C LEU A 104 3.97 0.54 11.59
N GLU A 105 5.20 0.06 11.82
CA GLU A 105 6.17 0.73 12.70
C GLU A 105 6.46 2.15 12.24
N ASN A 106 6.61 2.37 10.93
CA ASN A 106 6.88 3.68 10.36
C ASN A 106 5.66 4.62 10.45
N LEU A 107 4.44 4.11 10.42
CA LEU A 107 3.22 4.90 10.49
C LEU A 107 3.18 5.78 11.74
N LEU A 108 3.56 5.26 12.90
CA LEU A 108 3.62 6.01 14.16
C LEU A 108 4.67 7.12 14.11
N ARG A 109 5.77 6.91 13.39
CA ARG A 109 6.81 7.93 13.18
C ARG A 109 6.34 9.00 12.21
N MET A 110 5.73 8.61 11.10
CA MET A 110 5.14 9.53 10.13
C MET A 110 4.10 10.45 10.78
N ALA A 111 3.24 9.93 11.66
CA ALA A 111 2.24 10.72 12.35
C ALA A 111 2.85 11.86 13.18
N ARG A 112 4.11 11.74 13.59
CA ARG A 112 4.87 12.74 14.36
C ARG A 112 5.79 13.62 13.50
N SER A 113 6.00 13.31 12.22
CA SER A 113 6.88 14.02 11.30
C SER A 113 6.07 14.79 10.25
N PRO A 114 6.04 16.13 10.28
CA PRO A 114 5.36 16.94 9.25
C PRO A 114 5.88 16.69 7.85
N GLU A 115 7.20 16.46 7.70
CA GLU A 115 7.85 16.17 6.41
C GLU A 115 7.39 14.84 5.84
N SER A 116 7.38 13.77 6.66
CA SER A 116 6.92 12.44 6.22
C SER A 116 5.43 12.43 5.87
N ARG A 117 4.59 13.16 6.62
CA ARG A 117 3.16 13.32 6.29
C ARG A 117 2.96 14.02 4.96
N ARG A 118 3.74 15.08 4.68
CA ARG A 118 3.68 15.79 3.40
C ARG A 118 4.02 14.86 2.24
N PHE A 119 5.13 14.12 2.35
CA PHE A 119 5.52 13.13 1.34
C PHE A 119 4.41 12.11 1.05
N MET A 120 3.79 11.53 2.07
CA MET A 120 2.69 10.58 1.89
C MET A 120 1.47 11.22 1.24
N SER A 121 1.13 12.45 1.64
CA SER A 121 0.02 13.20 1.06
C SER A 121 0.24 13.52 -0.44
N GLU A 122 1.48 13.78 -0.83
CA GLU A 122 1.87 14.02 -2.23
C GLU A 122 1.92 12.73 -3.06
N SER A 123 2.19 11.57 -2.42
CA SER A 123 2.31 10.27 -3.10
C SER A 123 0.97 9.55 -3.26
N LEU A 124 0.00 9.77 -2.36
CA LEU A 124 -1.27 9.05 -2.34
C LEU A 124 -2.10 9.21 -3.64
N PRO A 125 -2.17 10.40 -4.29
CA PRO A 125 -2.86 10.55 -5.56
C PRO A 125 -2.33 9.64 -6.67
N GLN A 126 -1.00 9.39 -6.70
CA GLN A 126 -0.41 8.50 -7.69
C GLN A 126 -0.81 7.04 -7.44
N VAL A 127 -0.79 6.59 -6.19
CA VAL A 127 -1.24 5.23 -5.83
C VAL A 127 -2.69 4.99 -6.28
N ASN A 128 -3.57 5.96 -6.03
CA ASN A 128 -4.97 5.86 -6.45
C ASN A 128 -5.10 5.90 -7.98
N ALA A 129 -4.28 6.70 -8.67
CA ALA A 129 -4.27 6.75 -10.13
C ALA A 129 -3.81 5.42 -10.76
N ASP A 130 -2.80 4.77 -10.18
CA ASP A 130 -2.29 3.48 -10.65
C ASP A 130 -3.36 2.38 -10.48
N LEU A 131 -4.05 2.32 -9.34
CA LEU A 131 -5.18 1.41 -9.14
C LEU A 131 -6.33 1.65 -10.12
N ALA A 132 -6.66 2.92 -10.36
CA ALA A 132 -7.70 3.28 -11.32
C ALA A 132 -7.31 2.89 -12.76
N ALA A 133 -6.02 2.99 -13.11
CA ALA A 133 -5.51 2.56 -14.42
C ALA A 133 -5.63 1.04 -14.58
N SER A 134 -5.19 0.25 -13.61
CA SER A 134 -5.33 -1.22 -13.62
C SER A 134 -6.80 -1.66 -13.72
N LEU A 135 -7.71 -0.98 -12.99
CA LEU A 135 -9.14 -1.24 -13.07
C LEU A 135 -9.72 -0.98 -14.45
N ARG A 136 -9.30 0.10 -15.13
CA ARG A 136 -9.78 0.40 -16.47
C ARG A 136 -9.20 -0.50 -17.54
N GLU A 137 -8.01 -1.02 -17.33
CA GLU A 137 -7.40 -2.02 -18.21
C GLU A 137 -8.17 -3.34 -18.14
N ALA A 138 -8.45 -3.85 -16.94
CA ALA A 138 -9.22 -5.08 -16.74
C ALA A 138 -10.72 -4.93 -17.03
N HIS A 139 -11.29 -3.73 -16.83
CA HIS A 139 -12.71 -3.41 -16.98
C HIS A 139 -12.93 -2.14 -17.82
N PRO A 140 -12.76 -2.20 -19.17
CA PRO A 140 -12.81 -1.02 -20.04
C PRO A 140 -14.15 -0.27 -20.07
N HIS A 141 -15.21 -0.89 -19.59
CA HIS A 141 -16.54 -0.27 -19.47
C HIS A 141 -16.65 0.74 -18.32
N LEU A 142 -15.70 0.75 -17.38
CA LEU A 142 -15.69 1.72 -16.29
C LEU A 142 -15.28 3.10 -16.80
N THR A 143 -16.05 4.10 -16.43
CA THR A 143 -15.65 5.50 -16.61
C THR A 143 -14.49 5.84 -15.68
N GLN A 144 -13.71 6.89 -16.04
CA GLN A 144 -12.61 7.35 -15.19
C GLN A 144 -13.04 7.66 -13.75
N PRO A 145 -14.17 8.37 -13.48
CA PRO A 145 -14.61 8.60 -12.10
C PRO A 145 -14.99 7.32 -11.35
N GLN A 146 -15.60 6.33 -12.04
CA GLN A 146 -15.94 5.05 -11.43
C GLN A 146 -14.69 4.26 -11.03
N ALA A 147 -13.72 4.16 -11.94
CA ALA A 147 -12.47 3.46 -11.64
C ALA A 147 -11.68 4.14 -10.51
N ALA A 148 -11.67 5.48 -10.48
CA ALA A 148 -11.04 6.22 -9.39
C ALA A 148 -11.71 5.94 -8.04
N ALA A 149 -13.04 6.00 -7.97
CA ALA A 149 -13.78 5.70 -6.73
C ALA A 149 -13.59 4.26 -6.25
N ILE A 150 -13.57 3.28 -7.18
CA ILE A 150 -13.31 1.87 -6.84
C ILE A 150 -11.86 1.70 -6.39
N GLY A 151 -10.89 2.36 -7.02
CA GLY A 151 -9.49 2.32 -6.63
C GLY A 151 -9.27 2.86 -5.22
N GLU A 152 -9.88 4.00 -4.87
CA GLU A 152 -9.86 4.58 -3.52
C GLU A 152 -10.49 3.63 -2.49
N LEU A 153 -11.61 2.98 -2.83
CA LEU A 153 -12.25 1.99 -1.98
C LEU A 153 -11.34 0.77 -1.77
N TYR A 154 -10.73 0.24 -2.83
CA TYR A 154 -9.79 -0.88 -2.76
C TYR A 154 -8.61 -0.54 -1.87
N PHE A 155 -8.02 0.64 -2.05
CA PHE A 155 -6.94 1.10 -1.19
C PHE A 155 -7.36 1.15 0.28
N ALA A 156 -8.50 1.77 0.61
CA ALA A 156 -8.99 1.89 1.97
C ALA A 156 -9.28 0.53 2.63
N LEU A 157 -9.94 -0.39 1.89
CA LEU A 157 -10.21 -1.75 2.36
C LEU A 157 -8.93 -2.56 2.57
N THR A 158 -7.99 -2.50 1.62
CA THR A 158 -6.69 -3.17 1.75
C THR A 158 -5.94 -2.70 3.00
N GLN A 159 -5.91 -1.41 3.27
CA GLN A 159 -5.30 -0.87 4.48
C GLN A 159 -5.99 -1.35 5.75
N GLY A 160 -7.32 -1.29 5.82
CA GLY A 160 -8.08 -1.75 6.98
C GLY A 160 -7.94 -3.26 7.22
N LEU A 161 -8.10 -4.07 6.17
CA LEU A 161 -7.99 -5.53 6.25
C LEU A 161 -6.56 -5.98 6.58
N SER A 162 -5.55 -5.28 6.08
CA SER A 162 -4.15 -5.57 6.40
C SER A 162 -3.84 -5.39 7.88
N VAL A 163 -4.36 -4.33 8.51
CA VAL A 163 -4.22 -4.10 9.94
C VAL A 163 -4.92 -5.19 10.74
N LEU A 164 -6.16 -5.55 10.39
CA LEU A 164 -6.91 -6.63 11.03
C LEU A 164 -6.16 -7.95 10.93
N TRP A 165 -5.65 -8.29 9.75
CA TRP A 165 -4.86 -9.50 9.52
C TRP A 165 -3.58 -9.54 10.37
N MET A 166 -2.86 -8.43 10.50
CA MET A 166 -1.66 -8.36 11.33
C MET A 166 -1.97 -8.49 12.83
N MET A 167 -3.11 -7.96 13.28
CA MET A 167 -3.53 -8.03 14.68
C MET A 167 -3.99 -9.43 15.07
N SER A 168 -4.56 -10.19 14.15
CA SER A 168 -5.16 -11.49 14.42
C SER A 168 -5.03 -12.40 13.19
N PRO A 169 -3.82 -12.93 12.91
CA PRO A 169 -3.55 -13.70 11.69
C PRO A 169 -4.41 -14.97 11.55
N ASP A 170 -4.87 -15.51 12.68
CA ASP A 170 -5.68 -16.72 12.75
C ASP A 170 -7.21 -16.42 12.70
N ALA A 171 -7.60 -15.15 12.77
CA ALA A 171 -9.00 -14.77 12.66
C ALA A 171 -9.43 -14.68 11.20
N ALA A 172 -10.64 -15.14 10.90
CA ALA A 172 -11.22 -14.96 9.60
C ALA A 172 -11.48 -13.46 9.33
N LEU A 173 -10.89 -12.95 8.25
CA LEU A 173 -11.26 -11.62 7.72
C LEU A 173 -12.66 -11.69 7.07
N PRO A 174 -13.38 -10.56 6.98
CA PRO A 174 -14.55 -10.49 6.12
C PRO A 174 -14.16 -10.89 4.69
N ASP A 175 -14.84 -11.90 4.16
CA ASP A 175 -14.64 -12.35 2.78
C ASP A 175 -15.38 -11.47 1.76
N GLY A 176 -15.13 -11.71 0.49
CA GLY A 176 -15.75 -10.97 -0.61
C GLY A 176 -17.27 -11.07 -0.63
N ALA A 177 -17.82 -12.23 -0.26
CA ALA A 177 -19.26 -12.44 -0.18
C ALA A 177 -19.91 -11.61 0.94
N THR A 178 -19.26 -11.57 2.12
CA THR A 178 -19.72 -10.77 3.27
C THR A 178 -19.73 -9.28 2.92
N LEU A 179 -18.64 -8.76 2.33
CA LEU A 179 -18.56 -7.35 1.96
C LEU A 179 -19.53 -7.00 0.81
N SER A 180 -19.69 -7.87 -0.17
CA SER A 180 -20.68 -7.68 -1.25
C SER A 180 -22.10 -7.61 -0.71
N THR A 181 -22.45 -8.47 0.27
CA THR A 181 -23.75 -8.44 0.94
C THR A 181 -23.97 -7.10 1.67
N ALA A 182 -22.93 -6.60 2.38
CA ALA A 182 -23.02 -5.32 3.05
C ALA A 182 -23.25 -4.16 2.07
N PHE A 183 -22.55 -4.12 0.95
CA PHE A 183 -22.76 -3.09 -0.08
C PHE A 183 -24.13 -3.17 -0.72
N ALA A 184 -24.64 -4.36 -1.03
CA ALA A 184 -25.99 -4.51 -1.55
C ALA A 184 -27.05 -3.97 -0.56
N ALA A 185 -26.92 -4.31 0.72
CA ALA A 185 -27.84 -3.80 1.74
C ALA A 185 -27.78 -2.28 1.92
N LEU A 186 -26.62 -1.64 1.72
CA LEU A 186 -26.49 -0.18 1.74
C LEU A 186 -27.12 0.47 0.49
N ALA A 187 -27.03 -0.17 -0.68
CA ALA A 187 -27.58 0.33 -1.93
C ALA A 187 -29.12 0.26 -1.94
N ASP A 188 -29.72 -0.84 -1.48
CA ASP A 188 -31.17 -1.06 -1.47
C ASP A 188 -31.95 -0.03 -0.63
N GLN A 189 -31.32 0.55 0.40
CA GLN A 189 -31.98 1.57 1.25
C GLN A 189 -32.09 2.95 0.57
N SER A 190 -31.40 3.18 -0.53
CA SER A 190 -31.47 4.46 -1.26
C SER A 190 -32.71 4.58 -2.16
N GLU A 191 -33.39 3.48 -2.50
CA GLU A 191 -34.60 3.47 -3.35
C GLU A 191 -35.92 3.65 -2.57
N THR A 192 -35.93 3.54 -1.25
CA THR A 192 -37.17 3.56 -0.42
C THR A 192 -37.59 4.98 0.04
N THR A 193 -36.85 6.02 -0.32
CA THR A 193 -37.09 7.42 0.14
C THR A 193 -37.47 8.37 -1.01
N MET A 194 -38.32 7.92 -1.95
CA MET A 194 -39.01 8.84 -2.86
C MET A 194 -40.53 8.69 -2.76
#